data_9b6bc277afbd1149dc757d6b6f9f088f
#
_entry.id   9b6bc277afbd1149dc757d6b6f9f088f
#
_cell.length_a   1.000
_cell.length_b   1.000
_cell.length_c   1.000
_cell.angle_alpha   90.00
_cell.angle_beta   90.00
_cell.angle_gamma   90.00
#
_symmetry.space_group_name_H-M   'P 1'
#
loop_
_entity.id
_entity.type
_entity.pdbx_description
1 polymer ?
#
loop_
_entity_poly.entity_id
_entity_poly.type
_entity_poly.pdbx_seq_one_letter_code
_entity_poly.pdbx_strand_id
1 'polypeptide(L)'
;MTLRAVARWGDACNLFGDPQMFKAKLDVLRGHCDKLKRDFDAIERTCMSSFLIAKDESALKAKKEKLKLPDPFRGAALTVPQVIDLVGGYQNVAAQLMIISSYKNDVETLELFASEVMPQFA
;
A
#
# COMPACT_ATOMS: atom_id res chain seq x y z
N MET A 1 15.33 -0.37 7.95
CA MET A 1 15.87 0.86 7.33
C MET A 1 15.41 2.05 8.16
N THR A 2 16.31 2.91 8.55
CA THR A 2 15.95 4.09 9.34
C THR A 2 15.58 5.25 8.42
N LEU A 3 14.49 5.95 8.72
CA LEU A 3 14.04 7.12 7.94
C LEU A 3 15.09 8.25 7.92
N ARG A 4 15.95 8.31 8.92
CA ARG A 4 17.09 9.23 8.94
C ARG A 4 18.09 8.95 7.82
N ALA A 5 18.36 7.67 7.52
CA ALA A 5 19.22 7.29 6.40
C ALA A 5 18.58 7.63 5.06
N VAL A 6 17.25 7.43 4.93
CA VAL A 6 16.51 7.86 3.74
C VAL A 6 16.63 9.37 3.54
N ALA A 7 16.40 10.16 4.59
CA ALA A 7 16.52 11.62 4.50
C ALA A 7 17.92 12.09 4.07
N ARG A 8 18.95 11.32 4.42
CA ARG A 8 20.33 11.68 4.12
C ARG A 8 20.80 11.21 2.73
N TRP A 9 20.39 10.01 2.32
CA TRP A 9 20.98 9.32 1.18
C TRP A 9 19.98 8.77 0.17
N GLY A 10 18.68 8.65 0.54
CA GLY A 10 17.70 7.98 -0.31
C GLY A 10 17.12 8.89 -1.37
N ASP A 11 16.90 8.35 -2.56
CA ASP A 11 16.11 8.99 -3.64
C ASP A 11 14.66 8.55 -3.61
N ALA A 12 14.39 7.41 -2.97
CA ALA A 12 13.06 6.86 -2.76
C ALA A 12 12.98 6.12 -1.43
N CYS A 13 11.78 5.95 -0.91
CA CYS A 13 11.51 5.07 0.22
C CYS A 13 10.29 4.20 -0.05
N ASN A 14 10.34 2.96 0.40
CA ASN A 14 9.21 2.05 0.37
C ASN A 14 8.78 1.76 1.82
N LEU A 15 7.55 2.13 2.16
CA LEU A 15 7.02 2.06 3.51
C LEU A 15 5.84 1.09 3.58
N PHE A 16 5.75 0.40 4.71
CA PHE A 16 4.69 -0.56 5.00
C PHE A 16 3.75 -0.01 6.07
N GLY A 17 2.57 -0.57 6.13
CA GLY A 17 1.52 -0.22 7.08
C GLY A 17 0.30 0.36 6.37
N ASP A 18 -0.76 0.60 7.11
CA ASP A 18 -1.95 1.28 6.61
C ASP A 18 -1.68 2.77 6.28
N PRO A 19 -2.63 3.48 5.64
CA PRO A 19 -2.42 4.89 5.30
C PRO A 19 -2.07 5.79 6.49
N GLN A 20 -2.60 5.50 7.68
CA GLN A 20 -2.31 6.28 8.87
C GLN A 20 -0.87 6.05 9.36
N MET A 21 -0.43 4.80 9.37
CA MET A 21 0.95 4.45 9.69
C MET A 21 1.93 5.00 8.65
N PHE A 22 1.55 4.94 7.39
CA PHE A 22 2.33 5.50 6.28
C PHE A 22 2.52 7.01 6.48
N LYS A 23 1.44 7.73 6.75
CA LYS A 23 1.49 9.17 7.05
C LYS A 23 2.41 9.48 8.24
N ALA A 24 2.29 8.75 9.33
CA ALA A 24 3.12 8.95 10.51
C ALA A 24 4.62 8.77 10.20
N LYS A 25 4.97 7.78 9.38
CA LYS A 25 6.35 7.57 8.92
C LYS A 25 6.84 8.69 8.02
N LEU A 26 5.98 9.23 7.14
CA LEU A 26 6.32 10.38 6.30
C LEU A 26 6.54 11.65 7.13
N ASP A 27 5.75 11.86 8.18
CA ASP A 27 5.94 13.01 9.09
C ASP A 27 7.32 12.93 9.78
N VAL A 28 7.75 11.74 10.19
CA VAL A 28 9.11 11.52 10.75
C VAL A 28 10.18 11.78 9.69
N LEU A 29 9.99 11.28 8.47
CA LEU A 29 10.92 11.52 7.35
C LEU A 29 11.04 13.02 7.05
N ARG A 30 9.92 13.73 7.01
CA ARG A 30 9.88 15.20 6.81
C ARG A 30 10.69 15.92 7.87
N GLY A 31 10.52 15.55 9.13
CA GLY A 31 11.31 16.12 10.23
C GLY A 31 12.81 15.89 10.10
N HIS A 32 13.24 14.74 9.60
CA HIS A 32 14.65 14.49 9.31
C HIS A 32 15.15 15.32 8.12
N CYS A 33 14.35 15.47 7.07
CA CYS A 33 14.68 16.29 5.92
C CYS A 33 14.85 17.76 6.32
N ASP A 34 13.97 18.30 7.16
CA ASP A 34 14.05 19.67 7.66
C ASP A 34 15.37 19.93 8.41
N LYS A 35 15.76 19.00 9.28
CA LYS A 35 17.03 19.08 10.01
C LYS A 35 18.26 19.04 9.10
N LEU A 36 18.18 18.33 8.00
CA LEU A 36 19.26 18.19 7.02
C LEU A 36 19.19 19.23 5.90
N LYS A 37 18.19 20.12 5.92
CA LYS A 37 17.92 21.08 4.84
C LYS A 37 17.79 20.41 3.48
N ARG A 38 17.17 19.23 3.45
CA ARG A 38 16.90 18.48 2.25
C ARG A 38 15.44 18.63 1.84
N ASP A 39 15.21 18.77 0.53
CA ASP A 39 13.87 18.80 -0.02
C ASP A 39 13.20 17.43 0.14
N PHE A 40 12.14 17.38 0.93
CA PHE A 40 11.32 16.18 1.14
C PHE A 40 10.69 15.70 -0.18
N ASP A 41 10.29 16.61 -1.05
CA ASP A 41 9.63 16.27 -2.31
C ASP A 41 10.58 15.66 -3.35
N ALA A 42 11.89 15.77 -3.12
CA ALA A 42 12.91 15.07 -3.93
C ALA A 42 13.00 13.56 -3.62
N ILE A 43 12.27 13.06 -2.60
CA ILE A 43 12.27 11.65 -2.22
C ILE A 43 10.95 11.02 -2.71
N GLU A 44 11.05 10.03 -3.60
CA GLU A 44 9.88 9.28 -4.05
C GLU A 44 9.31 8.44 -2.90
N ARG A 45 7.99 8.55 -2.70
CA ARG A 45 7.29 7.91 -1.60
C ARG A 45 6.44 6.76 -2.12
N THR A 46 6.87 5.55 -1.82
CA THR A 46 6.21 4.33 -2.28
C THR A 46 5.66 3.52 -1.11
N CYS A 47 4.59 2.80 -1.33
CA CYS A 47 4.05 1.83 -0.40
C CYS A 47 3.93 0.46 -1.07
N MET A 48 3.91 -0.59 -0.25
CA MET A 48 3.74 -1.96 -0.73
C MET A 48 2.74 -2.69 0.15
N SER A 49 1.87 -3.46 -0.50
CA SER A 49 0.95 -4.35 0.20
C SER A 49 0.70 -5.62 -0.60
N SER A 50 0.44 -6.72 0.12
CA SER A 50 -0.03 -7.97 -0.46
C SER A 50 -1.56 -8.01 -0.39
N PHE A 51 -2.20 -8.31 -1.51
CA PHE A 51 -3.65 -8.31 -1.62
C PHE A 51 -4.22 -9.70 -1.87
N LEU A 52 -5.43 -9.90 -1.35
CA LEU A 52 -6.37 -10.92 -1.77
C LEU A 52 -7.70 -10.23 -2.01
N ILE A 53 -8.15 -10.15 -3.26
CA ILE A 53 -9.30 -9.35 -3.68
C ILE A 53 -10.40 -10.24 -4.24
N ALA A 54 -11.64 -9.95 -3.88
CA ALA A 54 -12.83 -10.55 -4.46
C ALA A 54 -13.88 -9.47 -4.75
N LYS A 55 -14.87 -9.79 -5.59
CA LYS A 55 -15.94 -8.86 -5.98
C LYS A 55 -16.81 -8.44 -4.81
N ASP A 56 -17.14 -9.40 -3.93
CA ASP A 56 -18.04 -9.20 -2.79
C ASP A 56 -17.60 -10.04 -1.58
N GLU A 57 -18.28 -9.86 -0.45
CA GLU A 57 -17.97 -10.53 0.81
C GLU A 57 -18.12 -12.05 0.72
N SER A 58 -19.11 -12.55 0.00
CA SER A 58 -19.34 -13.99 -0.17
C SER A 58 -18.19 -14.64 -0.95
N ALA A 59 -17.80 -14.04 -2.07
CA ALA A 59 -16.67 -14.50 -2.89
C ALA A 59 -15.35 -14.40 -2.11
N LEU A 60 -15.16 -13.33 -1.33
CA LEU A 60 -13.97 -13.15 -0.50
C LEU A 60 -13.85 -14.24 0.57
N LYS A 61 -14.95 -14.55 1.26
CA LYS A 61 -14.99 -15.62 2.26
C LYS A 61 -14.61 -16.97 1.66
N ALA A 62 -15.21 -17.32 0.51
CA ALA A 62 -14.91 -18.57 -0.20
C ALA A 62 -13.43 -18.64 -0.62
N LYS A 63 -12.87 -17.53 -1.11
CA LYS A 63 -11.47 -17.44 -1.52
C LYS A 63 -10.52 -17.58 -0.33
N LYS A 64 -10.82 -16.95 0.82
CA LYS A 64 -10.05 -17.10 2.06
C LYS A 64 -9.97 -18.56 2.51
N GLU A 65 -11.09 -19.26 2.46
CA GLU A 65 -11.17 -20.67 2.84
C GLU A 65 -10.37 -21.56 1.85
N LYS A 66 -10.57 -21.34 0.56
CA LYS A 66 -9.89 -22.09 -0.50
C LYS A 66 -8.36 -21.97 -0.45
N LEU A 67 -7.87 -20.75 -0.24
CA LEU A 67 -6.44 -20.43 -0.21
C LEU A 67 -5.82 -20.59 1.19
N LYS A 68 -6.62 -20.96 2.20
CA LYS A 68 -6.19 -21.11 3.58
C LYS A 68 -5.43 -19.87 4.08
N LEU A 69 -6.11 -18.72 4.01
CA LEU A 69 -5.54 -17.46 4.44
C LEU A 69 -5.14 -17.54 5.92
N PRO A 70 -3.90 -17.17 6.28
CA PRO A 70 -3.48 -17.18 7.68
C PRO A 70 -4.22 -16.10 8.49
N ASP A 71 -4.36 -16.34 9.76
CA ASP A 71 -4.90 -15.36 10.73
C ASP A 71 -3.87 -15.19 11.86
N PRO A 72 -3.27 -13.98 12.04
CA PRO A 72 -3.51 -12.78 11.22
C PRO A 72 -2.86 -12.83 9.83
N PHE A 73 -3.50 -12.22 8.85
CA PHE A 73 -2.94 -12.00 7.53
C PHE A 73 -2.20 -10.64 7.48
N ARG A 74 -0.95 -10.65 7.02
CA ARG A 74 -0.12 -9.44 6.93
C ARG A 74 -0.29 -8.66 5.61
N GLY A 75 -1.45 -8.73 5.04
CA GLY A 75 -1.83 -8.04 3.81
C GLY A 75 -3.25 -7.51 3.92
N ALA A 76 -3.84 -7.22 2.79
CA ALA A 76 -5.21 -6.74 2.69
C ALA A 76 -6.09 -7.77 1.95
N ALA A 77 -6.95 -8.46 2.70
CA ALA A 77 -7.97 -9.34 2.14
C ALA A 77 -9.30 -8.60 2.12
N LEU A 78 -9.67 -8.06 0.97
CA LEU A 78 -10.71 -7.05 0.83
C LEU A 78 -11.57 -7.28 -0.41
N THR A 79 -12.79 -6.73 -0.39
CA THR A 79 -13.61 -6.58 -1.59
C THR A 79 -13.11 -5.41 -2.45
N VAL A 80 -13.53 -5.37 -3.72
CA VAL A 80 -13.15 -4.27 -4.63
C VAL A 80 -13.45 -2.88 -4.06
N PRO A 81 -14.65 -2.56 -3.54
CA PRO A 81 -14.90 -1.25 -2.95
C PRO A 81 -13.96 -0.91 -1.79
N GLN A 82 -13.66 -1.89 -0.93
CA GLN A 82 -12.76 -1.69 0.19
C GLN A 82 -11.32 -1.42 -0.27
N VAL A 83 -10.88 -2.06 -1.36
CA VAL A 83 -9.55 -1.79 -1.95
C VAL A 83 -9.50 -0.37 -2.53
N ILE A 84 -10.55 0.08 -3.21
CA ILE A 84 -10.63 1.45 -3.73
C ILE A 84 -10.50 2.46 -2.59
N ASP A 85 -11.21 2.26 -1.48
CA ASP A 85 -11.10 3.12 -0.30
C ASP A 85 -9.68 3.11 0.29
N LEU A 86 -9.06 1.94 0.38
CA LEU A 86 -7.69 1.82 0.90
C LEU A 86 -6.66 2.54 0.02
N VAL A 87 -6.72 2.35 -1.29
CA VAL A 87 -5.82 3.02 -2.25
C VAL A 87 -6.02 4.53 -2.22
N GLY A 88 -7.28 4.98 -2.14
CA GLY A 88 -7.61 6.40 -1.93
C GLY A 88 -7.02 6.97 -0.65
N GLY A 89 -7.00 6.18 0.43
CA GLY A 89 -6.36 6.53 1.69
C GLY A 89 -4.85 6.78 1.53
N TYR A 90 -4.16 5.93 0.79
CA TYR A 90 -2.73 6.13 0.49
C TYR A 90 -2.49 7.37 -0.39
N GLN A 91 -3.32 7.58 -1.41
CA GLN A 91 -3.23 8.78 -2.24
C GLN A 91 -3.39 10.06 -1.41
N ASN A 92 -4.35 10.08 -0.49
CA ASN A 92 -4.63 11.23 0.38
C ASN A 92 -3.49 11.55 1.35
N VAL A 93 -2.62 10.59 1.63
CA VAL A 93 -1.43 10.79 2.48
C VAL A 93 -0.13 10.87 1.68
N ALA A 94 -0.23 11.24 0.41
CA ALA A 94 0.89 11.55 -0.49
C ALA A 94 1.77 10.35 -0.89
N ALA A 95 1.23 9.14 -0.92
CA ALA A 95 1.88 8.03 -1.63
C ALA A 95 1.86 8.30 -3.14
N GLN A 96 2.99 8.08 -3.79
CA GLN A 96 3.16 8.35 -5.23
C GLN A 96 3.12 7.08 -6.07
N LEU A 97 3.54 5.97 -5.50
CA LEU A 97 3.56 4.67 -6.16
C LEU A 97 3.13 3.59 -5.16
N MET A 98 2.20 2.74 -5.57
CA MET A 98 1.82 1.55 -4.83
C MET A 98 2.34 0.30 -5.55
N ILE A 99 3.11 -0.51 -4.83
CA ILE A 99 3.57 -1.82 -5.29
C ILE A 99 2.64 -2.87 -4.70
N ILE A 100 2.04 -3.67 -5.56
CA ILE A 100 1.13 -4.72 -5.12
C ILE A 100 1.69 -6.10 -5.40
N SER A 101 1.36 -7.05 -4.54
CA SER A 101 1.53 -8.48 -4.80
C SER A 101 0.21 -9.20 -4.53
N SER A 102 -0.05 -10.29 -5.24
CA SER A 102 -1.21 -11.13 -4.97
C SER A 102 -0.83 -12.29 -4.06
N TYR A 103 -1.68 -12.57 -3.07
CA TYR A 103 -1.47 -13.70 -2.17
C TYR A 103 -1.53 -15.02 -2.96
N LYS A 104 -0.51 -15.88 -2.78
CA LYS A 104 -0.36 -17.16 -3.49
C LYS A 104 -0.52 -17.08 -5.01
N ASN A 105 -0.13 -15.95 -5.60
CA ASN A 105 -0.26 -15.70 -7.04
C ASN A 105 -1.71 -15.81 -7.56
N ASP A 106 -2.68 -15.39 -6.74
CA ASP A 106 -4.09 -15.32 -7.14
C ASP A 106 -4.28 -14.36 -8.31
N VAL A 107 -4.48 -14.87 -9.49
CA VAL A 107 -4.57 -14.10 -10.74
C VAL A 107 -5.78 -13.18 -10.73
N GLU A 108 -6.93 -13.65 -10.21
CA GLU A 108 -8.15 -12.82 -10.11
C GLU A 108 -7.91 -11.55 -9.30
N THR A 109 -7.09 -11.61 -8.25
CA THR A 109 -6.69 -10.41 -7.50
C THR A 109 -6.04 -9.35 -8.39
N LEU A 110 -5.13 -9.75 -9.28
CA LEU A 110 -4.46 -8.84 -10.22
C LEU A 110 -5.43 -8.32 -11.28
N GLU A 111 -6.29 -9.19 -11.80
CA GLU A 111 -7.31 -8.82 -12.80
C GLU A 111 -8.29 -7.80 -12.22
N LEU A 112 -8.85 -8.04 -11.02
CA LEU A 112 -9.76 -7.11 -10.35
C LEU A 112 -9.08 -5.78 -10.00
N PHE A 113 -7.83 -5.83 -9.56
CA PHE A 113 -7.07 -4.61 -9.29
C PHE A 113 -6.89 -3.78 -10.56
N ALA A 114 -6.51 -4.42 -11.66
CA ALA A 114 -6.27 -3.74 -12.94
C ALA A 114 -7.57 -3.19 -13.55
N SER A 115 -8.67 -3.96 -13.53
CA SER A 115 -9.91 -3.58 -14.21
C SER A 115 -10.84 -2.69 -13.39
N GLU A 116 -10.85 -2.86 -12.06
CA GLU A 116 -11.83 -2.20 -11.19
C GLU A 116 -11.23 -1.11 -10.30
N VAL A 117 -9.98 -1.29 -9.87
CA VAL A 117 -9.33 -0.37 -8.93
C VAL A 117 -8.50 0.68 -9.67
N MET A 118 -7.58 0.28 -10.53
CA MET A 118 -6.68 1.23 -11.21
C MET A 118 -7.40 2.34 -11.97
N PRO A 119 -8.52 2.10 -12.70
CA PRO A 119 -9.22 3.16 -13.42
C PRO A 119 -9.76 4.29 -12.53
N GLN A 120 -9.96 4.03 -11.24
CA GLN A 120 -10.44 5.04 -10.29
C GLN A 120 -9.36 6.08 -9.94
N PHE A 121 -8.09 5.79 -10.24
CA PHE A 121 -6.93 6.61 -9.87
C PHE A 121 -6.08 7.05 -11.07
N ALA A 122 -6.55 6.71 -12.26
CA ALA A 122 -5.89 7.10 -13.51
C ALA A 122 -6.12 8.56 -13.88
#